data_b1401bc58ed0a52d4093810b59558654
#
_entry.id   b1401bc58ed0a52d4093810b59558654
#
_cell.length_a   1.000
_cell.length_b   1.000
_cell.length_c   1.000
_cell.angle_alpha   90.00
_cell.angle_beta   90.00
_cell.angle_gamma   90.00
#
_symmetry.space_group_name_H-M   'P 1'
#
loop_
_entity.id
_entity.type
_entity.pdbx_description
1 polymer ?
#
loop_
_entity_poly.entity_id
_entity_poly.type
_entity_poly.pdbx_seq_one_letter_code
_entity_poly.pdbx_strand_id
1 'polypeptide(L)'
;MNKFELMALPYAPESLEPVISKKTLEFHHGKHLAGYVNNLNGMLEGNPLAGLSLEEIVCKSDGGILNNAGQILNHNLYFGQFCAPKADNIPVGKLAEAITRDYGSFEAFKEEFQKKGATLFGSGWVWLSADKDGKLIITQETNAANPIQKGLKPLLTFDVWEHAYYLDYQNRRPDHLSALWQIIDWKVIEKRFSK
;
A
#
# COMPACT_ATOMS: atom_id res chain seq x y z
N MET A 1 2.29 19.91 -19.27
CA MET A 1 1.58 18.93 -18.43
C MET A 1 2.62 18.11 -17.67
N ASN A 2 2.57 18.06 -16.36
CA ASN A 2 3.41 17.12 -15.61
C ASN A 2 2.82 15.72 -15.79
N LYS A 3 3.56 14.82 -16.45
CA LYS A 3 3.18 13.40 -16.53
C LYS A 3 3.60 12.72 -15.23
N PHE A 4 2.77 11.81 -14.77
CA PHE A 4 3.15 10.90 -13.69
C PHE A 4 4.23 9.93 -14.18
N GLU A 5 5.18 9.63 -13.33
CA GLU A 5 6.27 8.71 -13.63
C GLU A 5 6.15 7.44 -12.79
N LEU A 6 6.65 6.35 -13.34
CA LEU A 6 6.80 5.12 -12.57
C LEU A 6 7.82 5.37 -11.45
N MET A 7 7.40 5.17 -10.19
CA MET A 7 8.31 5.34 -9.07
C MET A 7 9.51 4.41 -9.18
N ALA A 8 10.69 4.90 -8.83
CA ALA A 8 11.86 4.02 -8.62
C ALA A 8 11.68 3.22 -7.33
N LEU A 9 12.01 1.92 -7.35
CA LEU A 9 12.05 1.13 -6.12
C LEU A 9 13.19 1.62 -5.23
N PRO A 10 12.97 1.84 -3.91
CA PRO A 10 14.04 2.29 -3.00
C PRO A 10 15.02 1.19 -2.59
N TYR A 11 14.92 0.00 -3.21
CA TYR A 11 15.74 -1.19 -2.95
C TYR A 11 15.96 -1.98 -4.26
N ALA A 12 16.96 -2.85 -4.28
CA ALA A 12 17.15 -3.79 -5.39
C ALA A 12 16.03 -4.85 -5.40
N PRO A 13 15.48 -5.22 -6.56
CA PRO A 13 14.34 -6.14 -6.64
C PRO A 13 14.52 -7.47 -5.90
N GLU A 14 15.73 -8.02 -5.88
CA GLU A 14 16.09 -9.26 -5.17
C GLU A 14 16.22 -9.09 -3.65
N SER A 15 16.24 -7.86 -3.15
CA SER A 15 16.43 -7.60 -1.70
C SER A 15 15.24 -7.99 -0.84
N LEU A 16 14.05 -8.21 -1.43
CA LEU A 16 12.85 -8.63 -0.70
C LEU A 16 12.70 -10.14 -0.59
N GLU A 17 13.56 -10.91 -1.27
CA GLU A 17 13.51 -12.36 -1.19
C GLU A 17 13.86 -12.86 0.22
N PRO A 18 13.25 -13.97 0.68
CA PRO A 18 12.28 -14.81 -0.04
C PRO A 18 10.81 -14.36 0.09
N VAL A 19 10.52 -13.18 0.65
CA VAL A 19 9.16 -12.73 0.96
C VAL A 19 8.39 -12.32 -0.31
N ILE A 20 9.03 -11.55 -1.17
CA ILE A 20 8.54 -11.21 -2.52
C ILE A 20 9.68 -11.51 -3.50
N SER A 21 9.42 -12.38 -4.47
CA SER A 21 10.43 -12.71 -5.47
C SER A 21 10.69 -11.54 -6.43
N LYS A 22 11.90 -11.47 -6.96
CA LYS A 22 12.24 -10.56 -8.05
C LYS A 22 11.27 -10.68 -9.22
N LYS A 23 10.85 -11.92 -9.54
CA LYS A 23 9.89 -12.19 -10.61
C LYS A 23 8.52 -11.53 -10.34
N THR A 24 8.03 -11.60 -9.11
CA THR A 24 6.79 -10.91 -8.73
C THR A 24 6.94 -9.39 -8.91
N LEU A 25 8.05 -8.78 -8.50
CA LEU A 25 8.30 -7.35 -8.68
C LEU A 25 8.42 -6.94 -10.15
N GLU A 26 9.01 -7.78 -11.02
CA GLU A 26 9.08 -7.52 -12.46
C GLU A 26 7.69 -7.34 -13.10
N PHE A 27 6.71 -8.14 -12.65
CA PHE A 27 5.33 -8.01 -13.10
C PHE A 27 4.55 -6.94 -12.32
N HIS A 28 4.62 -6.95 -11.00
CA HIS A 28 3.80 -6.10 -10.15
C HIS A 28 4.18 -4.63 -10.30
N HIS A 29 5.46 -4.29 -10.19
CA HIS A 29 5.96 -2.94 -10.41
C HIS A 29 6.14 -2.64 -11.91
N GLY A 30 6.87 -3.51 -12.63
CA GLY A 30 7.30 -3.24 -14.01
C GLY A 30 6.19 -3.36 -15.07
N LYS A 31 5.06 -4.00 -14.76
CA LYS A 31 3.93 -4.14 -15.70
C LYS A 31 2.63 -3.57 -15.13
N HIS A 32 2.16 -4.02 -13.97
CA HIS A 32 0.89 -3.52 -13.41
C HIS A 32 0.98 -2.03 -13.07
N LEU A 33 1.90 -1.61 -12.22
CA LEU A 33 2.05 -0.20 -11.87
C LEU A 33 2.40 0.66 -13.08
N ALA A 34 3.33 0.22 -13.93
CA ALA A 34 3.67 0.93 -15.16
C ALA A 34 2.46 1.09 -16.10
N GLY A 35 1.60 0.07 -16.18
CA GLY A 35 0.35 0.13 -16.94
C GLY A 35 -0.61 1.20 -16.42
N TYR A 36 -0.81 1.27 -15.10
CA TYR A 36 -1.66 2.30 -14.48
C TYR A 36 -1.13 3.71 -14.73
N VAL A 37 0.19 3.90 -14.63
CA VAL A 37 0.83 5.20 -14.91
C VAL A 37 0.59 5.62 -16.37
N ASN A 38 0.82 4.72 -17.31
CA ASN A 38 0.61 5.01 -18.73
C ASN A 38 -0.85 5.32 -19.05
N ASN A 39 -1.78 4.53 -18.50
CA ASN A 39 -3.21 4.72 -18.69
C ASN A 39 -3.68 6.06 -18.11
N LEU A 40 -3.28 6.39 -16.89
CA LEU A 40 -3.66 7.66 -16.26
C LEU A 40 -3.15 8.84 -17.07
N ASN A 41 -1.90 8.82 -17.50
CA ASN A 41 -1.31 9.88 -18.33
C ASN A 41 -2.11 10.10 -19.63
N GLY A 42 -2.52 9.01 -20.29
CA GLY A 42 -3.36 9.11 -21.49
C GLY A 42 -4.76 9.69 -21.20
N MET A 43 -5.38 9.31 -20.08
CA MET A 43 -6.70 9.81 -19.67
C MET A 43 -6.70 11.27 -19.22
N LEU A 44 -5.55 11.79 -18.81
CA LEU A 44 -5.40 13.18 -18.36
C LEU A 44 -5.08 14.16 -19.50
N GLU A 45 -4.83 13.69 -20.73
CA GLU A 45 -4.61 14.57 -21.87
C GLU A 45 -5.88 15.39 -22.17
N GLY A 46 -5.79 16.72 -22.02
CA GLY A 46 -6.93 17.63 -22.17
C GLY A 46 -7.97 17.58 -21.04
N ASN A 47 -7.73 16.82 -19.97
CA ASN A 47 -8.66 16.69 -18.87
C ASN A 47 -8.45 17.82 -17.82
N PRO A 48 -9.53 18.40 -17.24
CA PRO A 48 -9.42 19.43 -16.19
C PRO A 48 -8.64 19.01 -14.95
N LEU A 49 -8.51 17.70 -14.68
CA LEU A 49 -7.74 17.17 -13.55
C LEU A 49 -6.21 17.11 -13.86
N ALA A 50 -5.82 17.37 -15.11
CA ALA A 50 -4.40 17.43 -15.47
C ALA A 50 -3.70 18.58 -14.72
N GLY A 51 -2.62 18.27 -14.03
CA GLY A 51 -1.87 19.24 -13.19
C GLY A 51 -2.20 19.19 -11.71
N LEU A 52 -3.22 18.44 -11.28
CA LEU A 52 -3.47 18.13 -9.87
C LEU A 52 -2.48 17.08 -9.37
N SER A 53 -2.28 17.04 -8.04
CA SER A 53 -1.55 15.96 -7.40
C SER A 53 -2.31 14.63 -7.52
N LEU A 54 -1.61 13.51 -7.33
CA LEU A 54 -2.22 12.19 -7.39
C LEU A 54 -3.31 12.02 -6.33
N GLU A 55 -3.07 12.52 -5.12
CA GLU A 55 -4.02 12.53 -4.01
C GLU A 55 -5.28 13.33 -4.34
N GLU A 56 -5.11 14.50 -4.97
CA GLU A 56 -6.25 15.32 -5.39
C GLU A 56 -7.09 14.63 -6.47
N ILE A 57 -6.44 13.97 -7.43
CA ILE A 57 -7.13 13.21 -8.47
C ILE A 57 -7.92 12.07 -7.84
N VAL A 58 -7.33 11.31 -6.91
CA VAL A 58 -8.02 10.22 -6.19
C VAL A 58 -9.26 10.72 -5.44
N CYS A 59 -9.20 11.93 -4.87
CA CYS A 59 -10.31 12.50 -4.12
C CYS A 59 -11.40 13.15 -5.01
N LYS A 60 -11.06 13.56 -6.25
CA LYS A 60 -11.93 14.38 -7.11
C LYS A 60 -12.44 13.66 -8.36
N SER A 61 -11.93 12.45 -8.63
CA SER A 61 -12.29 11.69 -9.85
C SER A 61 -13.16 10.48 -9.54
N ASP A 62 -13.67 9.89 -10.59
CA ASP A 62 -14.41 8.62 -10.58
C ASP A 62 -13.99 7.71 -11.76
N GLY A 63 -14.63 6.56 -11.88
CA GLY A 63 -14.47 5.64 -13.00
C GLY A 63 -13.01 5.27 -13.31
N GLY A 64 -12.64 5.33 -14.59
CA GLY A 64 -11.32 4.91 -15.06
C GLY A 64 -10.17 5.76 -14.52
N ILE A 65 -10.37 7.08 -14.35
CA ILE A 65 -9.36 7.98 -13.80
C ILE A 65 -9.09 7.63 -12.34
N LEU A 66 -10.13 7.50 -11.52
CA LEU A 66 -9.99 7.07 -10.13
C LEU A 66 -9.32 5.71 -10.02
N ASN A 67 -9.73 4.74 -10.84
CA ASN A 67 -9.14 3.40 -10.79
C ASN A 67 -7.63 3.43 -11.04
N ASN A 68 -7.17 4.15 -12.07
CA ASN A 68 -5.74 4.22 -12.36
C ASN A 68 -4.98 5.08 -11.33
N ALA A 69 -5.51 6.25 -10.95
CA ALA A 69 -4.88 7.13 -9.96
C ALA A 69 -4.81 6.46 -8.57
N GLY A 70 -5.89 5.80 -8.16
CA GLY A 70 -5.93 5.06 -6.89
C GLY A 70 -4.91 3.91 -6.87
N GLN A 71 -4.84 3.13 -7.96
CA GLN A 71 -3.83 2.08 -8.06
C GLN A 71 -2.40 2.63 -8.03
N ILE A 72 -2.12 3.74 -8.70
CA ILE A 72 -0.78 4.34 -8.62
C ILE A 72 -0.47 4.77 -7.19
N LEU A 73 -1.38 5.47 -6.53
CA LEU A 73 -1.18 5.93 -5.15
C LEU A 73 -0.97 4.76 -4.18
N ASN A 74 -1.81 3.72 -4.30
CA ASN A 74 -1.74 2.52 -3.47
C ASN A 74 -0.40 1.79 -3.65
N HIS A 75 0.03 1.58 -4.90
CA HIS A 75 1.29 0.90 -5.20
C HIS A 75 2.50 1.74 -4.78
N ASN A 76 2.47 3.07 -4.94
CA ASN A 76 3.56 3.95 -4.48
C ASN A 76 3.74 3.85 -2.96
N LEU A 77 2.63 3.82 -2.20
CA LEU A 77 2.69 3.62 -0.75
C LEU A 77 3.15 2.20 -0.39
N TYR A 78 2.68 1.18 -1.12
CA TYR A 78 3.03 -0.22 -0.93
C TYR A 78 4.53 -0.48 -1.19
N PHE A 79 5.04 -0.15 -2.38
CA PHE A 79 6.45 -0.38 -2.69
C PHE A 79 7.39 0.50 -1.88
N GLY A 80 6.98 1.72 -1.55
CA GLY A 80 7.81 2.65 -0.78
C GLY A 80 7.97 2.31 0.70
N GLN A 81 7.31 1.24 1.20
CA GLN A 81 7.34 0.86 2.62
C GLN A 81 8.23 -0.35 2.93
N PHE A 82 8.91 -0.92 1.95
CA PHE A 82 9.65 -2.16 2.13
C PHE A 82 11.17 -1.96 2.28
N CYS A 83 11.80 -2.91 2.94
CA CYS A 83 13.24 -3.07 3.04
C CYS A 83 13.58 -4.58 3.04
N ALA A 84 14.86 -4.91 3.01
CA ALA A 84 15.31 -6.30 3.14
C ALA A 84 14.74 -6.95 4.41
N PRO A 85 14.45 -8.28 4.38
CA PRO A 85 13.88 -8.99 5.52
C PRO A 85 14.69 -8.81 6.79
N LYS A 86 14.01 -8.62 7.91
CA LYS A 86 14.59 -8.48 9.25
C LYS A 86 13.96 -9.48 10.21
N ALA A 87 14.77 -10.11 11.03
CA ALA A 87 14.29 -10.78 12.24
C ALA A 87 13.76 -9.72 13.22
N ASP A 88 12.75 -10.06 14.00
CA ASP A 88 12.17 -9.19 15.03
C ASP A 88 11.81 -7.78 14.52
N ASN A 89 11.20 -7.74 13.33
CA ASN A 89 10.83 -6.48 12.69
C ASN A 89 9.57 -5.90 13.32
N ILE A 90 9.75 -4.94 14.25
CA ILE A 90 8.70 -4.33 15.05
C ILE A 90 8.58 -2.81 14.78
N PRO A 91 7.41 -2.20 15.02
CA PRO A 91 7.23 -0.75 14.92
C PRO A 91 8.10 0.00 15.92
N VAL A 92 8.38 1.27 15.60
CA VAL A 92 9.25 2.14 16.39
C VAL A 92 8.58 3.48 16.68
N GLY A 93 9.11 4.22 17.65
CA GLY A 93 8.73 5.61 17.93
C GLY A 93 7.27 5.79 18.37
N LYS A 94 6.70 6.93 18.00
CA LYS A 94 5.32 7.30 18.33
C LYS A 94 4.28 6.36 17.74
N LEU A 95 4.59 5.76 16.60
CA LEU A 95 3.72 4.75 15.99
C LEU A 95 3.59 3.50 16.87
N ALA A 96 4.70 3.04 17.47
CA ALA A 96 4.66 1.89 18.38
C ALA A 96 3.79 2.19 19.62
N GLU A 97 3.90 3.40 20.15
CA GLU A 97 3.06 3.87 21.29
C GLU A 97 1.58 3.93 20.87
N ALA A 98 1.29 4.47 19.68
CA ALA A 98 -0.08 4.55 19.16
C ALA A 98 -0.69 3.17 18.90
N ILE A 99 0.10 2.22 18.36
CA ILE A 99 -0.34 0.83 18.19
C ILE A 99 -0.69 0.20 19.56
N THR A 100 0.15 0.38 20.57
CA THR A 100 -0.12 -0.11 21.91
C THR A 100 -1.35 0.55 22.53
N ARG A 101 -1.50 1.87 22.34
CA ARG A 101 -2.67 2.62 22.82
C ARG A 101 -3.99 2.11 22.22
N ASP A 102 -4.00 1.89 20.90
CA ASP A 102 -5.26 1.66 20.17
C ASP A 102 -5.61 0.16 20.04
N TYR A 103 -4.61 -0.73 20.09
CA TYR A 103 -4.78 -2.19 19.90
C TYR A 103 -4.31 -3.04 21.10
N GLY A 104 -3.68 -2.42 22.11
CA GLY A 104 -3.17 -3.12 23.30
C GLY A 104 -1.76 -3.68 23.11
N SER A 105 -1.43 -4.29 21.95
CA SER A 105 -0.10 -4.77 21.64
C SER A 105 0.15 -4.78 20.12
N PHE A 106 1.41 -4.96 19.72
CA PHE A 106 1.75 -5.14 18.31
C PHE A 106 1.19 -6.46 17.75
N GLU A 107 1.19 -7.51 18.56
CA GLU A 107 0.66 -8.82 18.19
C GLU A 107 -0.84 -8.75 17.90
N ALA A 108 -1.61 -8.11 18.79
CA ALA A 108 -3.05 -7.92 18.60
C ALA A 108 -3.36 -7.08 17.34
N PHE A 109 -2.60 -5.99 17.12
CA PHE A 109 -2.69 -5.20 15.91
C PHE A 109 -2.42 -6.04 14.66
N LYS A 110 -1.33 -6.81 14.66
CA LYS A 110 -0.91 -7.68 13.56
C LYS A 110 -1.98 -8.72 13.23
N GLU A 111 -2.54 -9.36 14.25
CA GLU A 111 -3.61 -10.34 14.10
C GLU A 111 -4.86 -9.72 13.46
N GLU A 112 -5.31 -8.57 13.96
CA GLU A 112 -6.47 -7.86 13.38
C GLU A 112 -6.22 -7.43 11.95
N PHE A 113 -5.04 -6.86 11.66
CA PHE A 113 -4.67 -6.43 10.33
C PHE A 113 -4.64 -7.60 9.33
N GLN A 114 -4.00 -8.72 9.69
CA GLN A 114 -3.96 -9.92 8.87
C GLN A 114 -5.36 -10.50 8.64
N LYS A 115 -6.19 -10.56 9.69
CA LYS A 115 -7.58 -11.02 9.57
C LYS A 115 -8.37 -10.16 8.58
N LYS A 116 -8.24 -8.84 8.65
CA LYS A 116 -8.86 -7.92 7.69
C LYS A 116 -8.36 -8.17 6.26
N GLY A 117 -7.06 -8.32 6.05
CA GLY A 117 -6.50 -8.62 4.72
C GLY A 117 -6.98 -9.96 4.17
N ALA A 118 -7.02 -11.00 5.00
CA ALA A 118 -7.45 -12.35 4.59
C ALA A 118 -8.95 -12.42 4.27
N THR A 119 -9.79 -11.68 5.00
CA THR A 119 -11.25 -11.72 4.84
C THR A 119 -11.80 -10.71 3.82
N LEU A 120 -10.97 -9.85 3.24
CA LEU A 120 -11.41 -8.98 2.16
C LEU A 120 -11.82 -9.83 0.95
N PHE A 121 -13.10 -9.75 0.59
CA PHE A 121 -13.62 -10.50 -0.54
C PHE A 121 -13.17 -9.88 -1.87
N GLY A 122 -12.54 -10.68 -2.73
CA GLY A 122 -12.05 -10.23 -4.02
C GLY A 122 -10.73 -9.46 -3.95
N SER A 123 -10.60 -8.49 -4.82
CA SER A 123 -9.42 -7.65 -4.99
C SER A 123 -9.48 -6.39 -4.12
N GLY A 124 -8.37 -5.98 -3.55
CA GLY A 124 -8.31 -4.76 -2.75
C GLY A 124 -7.06 -4.67 -1.90
N TRP A 125 -7.17 -3.90 -0.83
CA TRP A 125 -6.08 -3.48 0.02
C TRP A 125 -6.52 -3.45 1.48
N VAL A 126 -5.68 -3.90 2.39
CA VAL A 126 -5.85 -3.66 3.83
C VAL A 126 -4.93 -2.52 4.24
N TRP A 127 -5.44 -1.60 5.04
CA TRP A 127 -4.76 -0.36 5.41
C TRP A 127 -4.70 -0.18 6.92
N LEU A 128 -3.57 0.32 7.41
CA LEU A 128 -3.47 1.09 8.64
C LEU A 128 -3.48 2.56 8.27
N SER A 129 -4.37 3.31 8.86
CA SER A 129 -4.49 4.76 8.66
C SER A 129 -4.61 5.47 10.00
N ALA A 130 -4.35 6.77 10.03
CA ALA A 130 -4.65 7.62 11.17
C ALA A 130 -5.79 8.57 10.82
N ASP A 131 -6.67 8.85 11.78
CA ASP A 131 -7.63 9.95 11.68
C ASP A 131 -6.96 11.30 12.04
N LYS A 132 -7.76 12.37 12.03
CA LYS A 132 -7.30 13.73 12.35
C LYS A 132 -6.76 13.89 13.78
N ASP A 133 -7.15 13.02 14.69
CA ASP A 133 -6.76 13.04 16.10
C ASP A 133 -5.59 12.06 16.38
N GLY A 134 -5.06 11.42 15.34
CA GLY A 134 -3.95 10.47 15.42
C GLY A 134 -4.37 9.09 15.94
N LYS A 135 -5.68 8.77 15.95
CA LYS A 135 -6.18 7.43 16.28
C LYS A 135 -5.94 6.52 15.07
N LEU A 136 -5.43 5.33 15.35
CA LEU A 136 -5.15 4.32 14.33
C LEU A 136 -6.42 3.53 13.97
N ILE A 137 -6.62 3.31 12.68
CA ILE A 137 -7.80 2.63 12.14
C ILE A 137 -7.35 1.64 11.06
N ILE A 138 -7.78 0.38 11.18
CA ILE A 138 -7.59 -0.64 10.14
C ILE A 138 -8.83 -0.67 9.26
N THR A 139 -8.65 -0.44 7.94
CA THR A 139 -9.74 -0.51 6.95
C THR A 139 -9.44 -1.52 5.84
N GLN A 140 -10.52 -1.98 5.20
CA GLN A 140 -10.49 -2.76 3.96
C GLN A 140 -11.00 -1.85 2.84
N GLU A 141 -10.24 -1.72 1.77
CA GLU A 141 -10.61 -0.93 0.61
C GLU A 141 -10.64 -1.82 -0.64
N THR A 142 -11.77 -1.89 -1.29
CA THR A 142 -11.93 -2.73 -2.48
C THR A 142 -11.33 -2.09 -3.73
N ASN A 143 -10.83 -2.91 -4.64
CA ASN A 143 -10.30 -2.47 -5.93
C ASN A 143 -9.20 -1.41 -5.80
N ALA A 144 -9.44 -0.18 -6.25
CA ALA A 144 -8.48 0.93 -6.25
C ALA A 144 -8.76 1.97 -5.14
N ALA A 145 -9.75 1.73 -4.27
CA ALA A 145 -10.09 2.68 -3.22
C ALA A 145 -8.93 2.90 -2.24
N ASN A 146 -8.88 4.11 -1.67
CA ASN A 146 -7.84 4.54 -0.76
C ASN A 146 -8.47 5.27 0.44
N PRO A 147 -7.98 5.08 1.67
CA PRO A 147 -8.50 5.76 2.87
C PRO A 147 -8.53 7.29 2.81
N ILE A 148 -7.69 7.91 1.98
CA ILE A 148 -7.66 9.38 1.77
C ILE A 148 -9.03 9.91 1.32
N GLN A 149 -9.82 9.12 0.59
CA GLN A 149 -11.18 9.48 0.16
C GLN A 149 -12.15 9.59 1.35
N LYS A 150 -11.80 9.02 2.49
CA LYS A 150 -12.54 9.06 3.76
C LYS A 150 -11.95 10.07 4.76
N GLY A 151 -11.00 10.90 4.31
CA GLY A 151 -10.29 11.86 5.16
C GLY A 151 -9.32 11.22 6.15
N LEU A 152 -8.93 9.96 5.92
CA LEU A 152 -7.94 9.26 6.72
C LEU A 152 -6.55 9.41 6.08
N LYS A 153 -5.52 9.42 6.91
CA LYS A 153 -4.12 9.47 6.51
C LYS A 153 -3.57 8.05 6.36
N PRO A 154 -3.28 7.57 5.13
CA PRO A 154 -2.75 6.23 4.92
C PRO A 154 -1.31 6.10 5.45
N LEU A 155 -1.02 5.03 6.17
CA LEU A 155 0.28 4.78 6.80
C LEU A 155 0.96 3.53 6.24
N LEU A 156 0.30 2.38 6.39
CA LEU A 156 0.77 1.05 5.97
C LEU A 156 -0.32 0.38 5.14
N THR A 157 0.06 -0.35 4.11
CA THR A 157 -0.90 -1.13 3.31
C THR A 157 -0.32 -2.47 2.87
N PHE A 158 -1.20 -3.48 2.78
CA PHE A 158 -0.89 -4.73 2.11
C PHE A 158 -1.85 -4.91 0.94
N ASP A 159 -1.28 -5.24 -0.21
CA ASP A 159 -2.00 -5.57 -1.42
C ASP A 159 -2.53 -6.99 -1.34
N VAL A 160 -3.85 -7.15 -1.50
CA VAL A 160 -4.51 -8.47 -1.54
C VAL A 160 -5.12 -8.79 -2.90
N TRP A 161 -4.76 -8.02 -3.93
CA TRP A 161 -4.94 -8.46 -5.31
C TRP A 161 -4.11 -9.71 -5.58
N GLU A 162 -4.65 -10.68 -6.31
CA GLU A 162 -3.92 -11.92 -6.59
C GLU A 162 -2.61 -11.70 -7.35
N HIS A 163 -2.53 -10.67 -8.21
CA HIS A 163 -1.29 -10.33 -8.91
C HIS A 163 -0.13 -9.98 -7.97
N ALA A 164 -0.41 -9.56 -6.75
CA ALA A 164 0.62 -9.19 -5.77
C ALA A 164 1.35 -10.40 -5.18
N TYR A 165 0.71 -11.59 -5.18
CA TYR A 165 1.24 -12.75 -4.45
C TYR A 165 1.11 -14.11 -5.17
N TYR A 166 0.37 -14.19 -6.26
CA TYR A 166 0.03 -15.51 -6.84
C TYR A 166 1.26 -16.28 -7.35
N LEU A 167 2.29 -15.59 -7.87
CA LEU A 167 3.52 -16.25 -8.34
C LEU A 167 4.32 -16.90 -7.21
N ASP A 168 4.28 -16.33 -6.00
CA ASP A 168 5.05 -16.81 -4.85
C ASP A 168 4.20 -17.69 -3.91
N TYR A 169 2.94 -17.36 -3.73
CA TYR A 169 2.06 -17.96 -2.73
C TYR A 169 0.82 -18.67 -3.31
N GLN A 170 0.52 -18.52 -4.60
CA GLN A 170 -0.69 -19.00 -5.25
C GLN A 170 -1.95 -18.54 -4.48
N ASN A 171 -2.83 -19.45 -4.10
CA ASN A 171 -4.06 -19.13 -3.33
C ASN A 171 -3.84 -18.88 -1.83
N ARG A 172 -2.60 -18.97 -1.36
CA ARG A 172 -2.27 -18.84 0.08
C ARG A 172 -2.12 -17.38 0.52
N ARG A 173 -3.18 -16.58 0.36
CA ARG A 173 -3.18 -15.17 0.80
C ARG A 173 -2.77 -14.99 2.27
N PRO A 174 -3.19 -15.83 3.23
CA PRO A 174 -2.73 -15.70 4.63
C PRO A 174 -1.21 -15.82 4.78
N ASP A 175 -0.56 -16.70 4.02
CA ASP A 175 0.90 -16.87 4.08
C ASP A 175 1.61 -15.62 3.55
N HIS A 176 1.13 -15.07 2.42
CA HIS A 176 1.62 -13.80 1.89
C HIS A 176 1.52 -12.67 2.93
N LEU A 177 0.33 -12.49 3.53
CA LEU A 177 0.11 -11.48 4.56
C LEU A 177 1.02 -11.68 5.79
N SER A 178 1.26 -12.93 6.18
CA SER A 178 2.15 -13.26 7.29
C SER A 178 3.62 -12.95 6.97
N ALA A 179 4.04 -13.21 5.73
CA ALA A 179 5.43 -12.99 5.33
C ALA A 179 5.79 -11.50 5.20
N LEU A 180 4.86 -10.65 4.76
CA LEU A 180 5.10 -9.23 4.52
C LEU A 180 5.61 -8.46 5.74
N TRP A 181 5.28 -8.89 6.97
CA TRP A 181 5.77 -8.23 8.19
C TRP A 181 7.30 -8.23 8.31
N GLN A 182 7.98 -9.18 7.69
CA GLN A 182 9.45 -9.27 7.75
C GLN A 182 10.14 -8.15 6.97
N ILE A 183 9.47 -7.54 5.98
CA ILE A 183 10.05 -6.56 5.05
C ILE A 183 9.54 -5.13 5.25
N ILE A 184 8.72 -4.86 6.26
CA ILE A 184 8.25 -3.48 6.52
C ILE A 184 9.41 -2.62 7.02
N ASP A 185 9.64 -1.49 6.39
CA ASP A 185 10.47 -0.43 6.95
C ASP A 185 9.66 0.44 7.91
N TRP A 186 9.67 0.06 9.18
CA TRP A 186 8.92 0.78 10.21
C TRP A 186 9.32 2.24 10.38
N LYS A 187 10.53 2.63 9.94
CA LYS A 187 10.94 4.04 9.94
C LYS A 187 10.16 4.85 8.91
N VAL A 188 9.84 4.25 7.77
CA VAL A 188 8.98 4.88 6.76
C VAL A 188 7.57 5.07 7.30
N ILE A 189 7.02 4.06 7.97
CA ILE A 189 5.67 4.13 8.53
C ILE A 189 5.61 5.14 9.68
N GLU A 190 6.60 5.16 10.58
CA GLU A 190 6.75 6.17 11.64
C GLU A 190 6.81 7.58 11.04
N LYS A 191 7.59 7.79 9.98
CA LYS A 191 7.69 9.08 9.30
C LYS A 191 6.35 9.52 8.69
N ARG A 192 5.58 8.58 8.14
CA ARG A 192 4.23 8.87 7.64
C ARG A 192 3.29 9.26 8.78
N PHE A 193 3.37 8.58 9.92
CA PHE A 193 2.55 8.87 11.10
C PHE A 193 2.86 10.23 11.70
N SER A 194 4.15 10.57 11.84
CA SER A 194 4.63 11.78 12.52
C SER A 194 4.58 13.08 11.69
N LYS A 195 4.30 13.00 10.38
CA LYS A 195 4.08 14.17 9.52
C LYS A 195 2.69 14.75 9.68
#